data_9ea44e0d617db120cb75041501863846
#
_entry.id   9ea44e0d617db120cb75041501863846
#
_cell.length_a   1.000
_cell.length_b   1.000
_cell.length_c   1.000
_cell.angle_alpha   90.00
_cell.angle_beta   90.00
_cell.angle_gamma   90.00
#
_symmetry.space_group_name_H-M   'P 1'
#
loop_
_entity.id
_entity.type
_entity.pdbx_description
1 polymer ?
#
loop_
_entity_poly.entity_id
_entity_poly.type
_entity_poly.pdbx_seq_one_letter_code
_entity_poly.pdbx_strand_id
1 'polypeptide(L)'
;MKAGFIAERAKQLKIASLSVSEGLRAGRIEFDSVREYEIGDDVRSIDWNLTARSGKTFIKMYREERDLTLFLCVDFSLSMDVDGGKNAPKEKALETAALLTFAGAGISSQIGAVFFDGERGPLFMPHSNSGHISALLKSMEDFAAKNHAAKKGTELASAITAVSKILRQRSMVIIISDFKVEGFEKKLGLLAAGHDVICIRIIGALDRELPAAGALRFRDM
;
A
#
# COMPACT_ATOMS: atom_id res chain seq x y z
N MET A 1 14.37 -1.92 18.13
CA MET A 1 13.26 -2.80 17.67
C MET A 1 13.77 -4.24 17.68
N LYS A 2 12.99 -5.21 18.16
CA LYS A 2 13.44 -6.62 18.14
C LYS A 2 13.34 -7.13 16.71
N ALA A 3 14.42 -7.69 16.18
CA ALA A 3 14.38 -8.41 14.89
C ALA A 3 13.31 -9.52 15.01
N GLY A 4 12.45 -9.67 14.01
CA GLY A 4 11.39 -10.66 14.00
C GLY A 4 10.01 -10.17 14.45
N PHE A 5 9.81 -8.84 14.57
CA PHE A 5 8.52 -8.26 14.96
C PHE A 5 7.36 -8.73 14.05
N ILE A 6 7.56 -8.68 12.74
CA ILE A 6 6.55 -9.17 11.79
C ILE A 6 6.39 -10.68 11.90
N ALA A 7 7.48 -11.44 12.09
CA ALA A 7 7.43 -12.89 12.23
C ALA A 7 6.67 -13.31 13.51
N GLU A 8 6.91 -12.63 14.63
CA GLU A 8 6.20 -12.88 15.91
C GLU A 8 4.69 -12.62 15.78
N ARG A 9 4.29 -11.60 15.03
CA ARG A 9 2.90 -11.22 14.83
C ARG A 9 2.28 -11.74 13.53
N ALA A 10 3.02 -12.48 12.70
CA ALA A 10 2.60 -12.91 11.36
C ALA A 10 1.25 -13.62 11.33
N LYS A 11 0.94 -14.45 12.33
CA LYS A 11 -0.34 -15.15 12.42
C LYS A 11 -1.51 -14.17 12.62
N GLN A 12 -1.35 -13.20 13.52
CA GLN A 12 -2.37 -12.18 13.79
C GLN A 12 -2.56 -11.26 12.59
N LEU A 13 -1.46 -10.82 11.96
CA LEU A 13 -1.48 -9.99 10.77
C LEU A 13 -2.16 -10.72 9.58
N LYS A 14 -1.88 -12.02 9.39
CA LYS A 14 -2.55 -12.82 8.36
C LYS A 14 -4.06 -12.95 8.60
N ILE A 15 -4.50 -13.14 9.84
CA ILE A 15 -5.92 -13.21 10.16
C ILE A 15 -6.60 -11.85 9.90
N ALA A 16 -5.99 -10.76 10.39
CA ALA A 16 -6.51 -9.41 10.17
C ALA A 16 -6.51 -9.02 8.69
N SER A 17 -5.54 -9.52 7.89
CA SER A 17 -5.46 -9.23 6.46
C SER A 17 -6.62 -9.81 5.66
N LEU A 18 -7.29 -10.85 6.13
CA LEU A 18 -8.48 -11.42 5.46
C LEU A 18 -9.60 -10.37 5.35
N SER A 19 -9.93 -9.68 6.44
CA SER A 19 -10.94 -8.62 6.43
C SER A 19 -10.53 -7.44 5.55
N VAL A 20 -9.25 -7.07 5.56
CA VAL A 20 -8.72 -6.00 4.69
C VAL A 20 -8.76 -6.42 3.22
N SER A 21 -8.44 -7.69 2.90
CA SER A 21 -8.48 -8.20 1.52
C SER A 21 -9.90 -8.21 0.97
N GLU A 22 -10.91 -8.51 1.78
CA GLU A 22 -12.32 -8.39 1.39
C GLU A 22 -12.68 -6.94 1.03
N GLY A 23 -12.25 -5.96 1.84
CA GLY A 23 -12.42 -4.53 1.54
C GLY A 23 -11.72 -4.10 0.24
N LEU A 24 -10.52 -4.58 -0.02
CA LEU A 24 -9.79 -4.33 -1.26
C LEU A 24 -10.48 -4.97 -2.48
N ARG A 25 -11.10 -6.16 -2.32
CA ARG A 25 -11.88 -6.82 -3.37
C ARG A 25 -13.21 -6.11 -3.64
N ALA A 26 -13.85 -5.55 -2.62
CA ALA A 26 -15.13 -4.86 -2.78
C ALA A 26 -15.04 -3.62 -3.71
N GLY A 27 -13.84 -3.06 -3.89
CA GLY A 27 -13.56 -2.05 -4.90
C GLY A 27 -13.45 -2.61 -6.34
N ARG A 28 -13.39 -3.93 -6.50
CA ARG A 28 -13.42 -4.65 -7.78
C ARG A 28 -14.84 -5.13 -8.00
N ILE A 29 -15.67 -4.32 -8.61
CA ILE A 29 -16.95 -4.78 -9.13
C ILE A 29 -16.63 -5.59 -10.40
N GLU A 30 -16.39 -6.88 -10.21
CA GLU A 30 -16.42 -7.86 -11.29
C GLU A 30 -17.89 -8.10 -11.63
N PHE A 31 -18.43 -7.29 -12.53
CA PHE A 31 -19.62 -7.69 -13.24
C PHE A 31 -19.16 -8.52 -14.44
N ASP A 32 -19.37 -9.84 -14.37
CA ASP A 32 -19.54 -10.63 -15.56
C ASP A 32 -20.82 -10.14 -16.22
N SER A 33 -20.70 -9.19 -17.12
CA SER A 33 -21.83 -8.70 -17.88
C SER A 33 -21.97 -9.56 -19.14
N VAL A 34 -23.17 -10.03 -19.38
CA VAL A 34 -23.57 -10.59 -20.68
C VAL A 34 -24.29 -9.51 -21.46
N ARG A 35 -23.97 -9.35 -22.72
CA ARG A 35 -24.73 -8.49 -23.64
C ARG A 35 -25.23 -9.28 -24.84
N GLU A 36 -26.23 -8.75 -25.54
CA GLU A 36 -26.66 -9.32 -26.80
C GLU A 36 -25.51 -9.29 -27.81
N TYR A 37 -25.41 -10.34 -28.61
CA TYR A 37 -24.44 -10.47 -29.69
C TYR A 37 -24.69 -9.41 -30.78
N GLU A 38 -23.64 -8.75 -31.20
CA GLU A 38 -23.64 -7.83 -32.34
C GLU A 38 -22.79 -8.41 -33.48
N ILE A 39 -23.14 -8.09 -34.70
CA ILE A 39 -22.40 -8.55 -35.89
C ILE A 39 -20.97 -8.03 -35.84
N GLY A 40 -20.00 -8.96 -35.76
CA GLY A 40 -18.58 -8.65 -35.62
C GLY A 40 -17.97 -9.10 -34.29
N ASP A 41 -18.78 -9.55 -33.33
CA ASP A 41 -18.29 -10.13 -32.08
C ASP A 41 -17.69 -11.52 -32.29
N ASP A 42 -16.74 -11.89 -31.40
CA ASP A 42 -16.14 -13.23 -31.45
C ASP A 42 -17.16 -14.28 -31.01
N VAL A 43 -17.52 -15.16 -31.95
CA VAL A 43 -18.46 -16.26 -31.74
C VAL A 43 -18.02 -17.24 -30.64
N ARG A 44 -16.73 -17.26 -30.28
CA ARG A 44 -16.20 -18.09 -29.18
C ARG A 44 -16.65 -17.60 -27.82
N SER A 45 -17.04 -16.32 -27.74
CA SER A 45 -17.51 -15.69 -26.50
C SER A 45 -19.02 -15.89 -26.27
N ILE A 46 -19.73 -16.61 -27.13
CA ILE A 46 -21.16 -16.84 -26.98
C ILE A 46 -21.44 -17.70 -25.74
N ASP A 47 -22.36 -17.23 -24.89
CA ASP A 47 -22.93 -18.03 -23.80
C ASP A 47 -24.08 -18.88 -24.33
N TRP A 48 -23.77 -20.13 -24.74
CA TRP A 48 -24.73 -21.06 -25.29
C TRP A 48 -25.85 -21.43 -24.30
N ASN A 49 -25.57 -21.42 -22.99
CA ASN A 49 -26.56 -21.73 -21.95
C ASN A 49 -27.62 -20.64 -21.83
N LEU A 50 -27.19 -19.39 -21.81
CA LEU A 50 -28.09 -18.24 -21.75
C LEU A 50 -28.83 -18.05 -23.04
N THR A 51 -28.13 -18.20 -24.18
CA THR A 51 -28.70 -18.14 -25.51
C THR A 51 -29.84 -19.17 -25.70
N ALA A 52 -29.64 -20.43 -25.26
CA ALA A 52 -30.66 -21.46 -25.35
C ALA A 52 -31.89 -21.19 -24.47
N ARG A 53 -31.74 -20.49 -23.37
CA ARG A 53 -32.86 -20.14 -22.46
C ARG A 53 -33.63 -18.90 -22.86
N SER A 54 -32.96 -17.93 -23.46
CA SER A 54 -33.54 -16.62 -23.76
C SER A 54 -34.04 -16.48 -25.18
N GLY A 55 -33.64 -17.38 -26.11
CA GLY A 55 -33.95 -17.28 -27.54
C GLY A 55 -33.19 -16.15 -28.28
N LYS A 56 -32.30 -15.43 -27.58
CA LYS A 56 -31.44 -14.42 -28.16
C LYS A 56 -29.98 -14.78 -27.90
N THR A 57 -29.12 -14.45 -28.85
CA THR A 57 -27.68 -14.74 -28.72
C THR A 57 -27.01 -13.75 -27.75
N PHE A 58 -26.36 -14.28 -26.71
CA PHE A 58 -25.62 -13.51 -25.73
C PHE A 58 -24.13 -13.88 -25.76
N ILE A 59 -23.27 -12.87 -25.56
CA ILE A 59 -21.84 -13.06 -25.39
C ILE A 59 -21.44 -12.77 -23.93
N LYS A 60 -20.45 -13.54 -23.45
CA LYS A 60 -19.75 -13.27 -22.19
C LYS A 60 -18.76 -12.14 -22.41
N MET A 61 -18.96 -11.05 -21.72
CA MET A 61 -17.97 -9.99 -21.62
C MET A 61 -16.93 -10.39 -20.56
N TYR A 62 -15.79 -10.88 -21.01
CA TYR A 62 -14.64 -11.04 -20.13
C TYR A 62 -14.01 -9.69 -19.92
N ARG A 63 -14.12 -9.12 -18.73
CA ARG A 63 -13.24 -8.05 -18.32
C ARG A 63 -11.89 -8.72 -18.03
N GLU A 64 -10.84 -8.36 -18.77
CA GLU A 64 -9.49 -8.71 -18.36
C GLU A 64 -9.34 -8.34 -16.87
N GLU A 65 -9.13 -9.34 -16.02
CA GLU A 65 -8.66 -9.13 -14.66
C GLU A 65 -7.33 -8.38 -14.77
N ARG A 66 -7.39 -7.05 -14.69
CA ARG A 66 -6.17 -6.28 -14.53
C ARG A 66 -5.66 -6.62 -13.15
N ASP A 67 -4.55 -7.32 -13.09
CA ASP A 67 -3.84 -7.60 -11.85
C ASP A 67 -3.75 -6.31 -11.04
N LEU A 68 -4.40 -6.29 -9.87
CA LEU A 68 -4.33 -5.14 -9.00
C LEU A 68 -2.88 -4.94 -8.57
N THR A 69 -2.30 -3.79 -8.88
CA THR A 69 -1.00 -3.39 -8.36
C THR A 69 -1.20 -2.55 -7.11
N LEU A 70 -0.70 -3.05 -5.98
CA LEU A 70 -0.63 -2.35 -4.71
C LEU A 70 0.80 -1.83 -4.51
N PHE A 71 0.96 -0.52 -4.32
CA PHE A 71 2.25 0.07 -4.06
C PHE A 71 2.27 0.81 -2.73
N LEU A 72 3.20 0.45 -1.85
CA LEU A 72 3.33 1.02 -0.52
C LEU A 72 4.48 2.03 -0.48
N CYS A 73 4.21 3.25 0.01
CA CYS A 73 5.21 4.25 0.36
C CYS A 73 5.22 4.37 1.87
N VAL A 74 6.29 3.91 2.53
CA VAL A 74 6.34 3.83 3.99
C VAL A 74 7.43 4.72 4.54
N ASP A 75 7.03 5.64 5.39
CA ASP A 75 7.88 6.60 6.07
C ASP A 75 8.44 5.99 7.37
N PHE A 76 9.77 5.97 7.47
CA PHE A 76 10.51 5.58 8.67
C PHE A 76 11.43 6.71 9.14
N SER A 77 11.12 7.95 8.80
CA SER A 77 11.88 9.13 9.20
C SER A 77 11.93 9.30 10.73
N LEU A 78 12.80 10.18 11.19
CA LEU A 78 13.04 10.39 12.62
C LEU A 78 11.79 10.88 13.36
N SER A 79 10.90 11.65 12.71
CA SER A 79 9.62 12.07 13.28
C SER A 79 8.70 10.89 13.64
N MET A 80 8.86 9.76 12.93
CA MET A 80 8.14 8.52 13.20
C MET A 80 8.74 7.70 14.36
N ASP A 81 9.94 8.05 14.83
CA ASP A 81 10.65 7.33 15.94
C ASP A 81 10.47 8.02 17.30
N VAL A 82 9.70 9.10 17.36
CA VAL A 82 9.38 9.81 18.59
C VAL A 82 8.56 8.89 19.49
N ASP A 83 8.98 8.74 20.76
CA ASP A 83 8.44 7.90 21.84
C ASP A 83 9.18 6.56 22.11
N GLY A 84 10.05 6.07 21.22
CA GLY A 84 11.00 4.97 21.48
C GLY A 84 10.45 3.66 22.05
N GLY A 85 9.13 3.46 22.07
CA GLY A 85 8.46 2.33 22.70
C GLY A 85 7.66 1.45 21.72
N LYS A 86 7.04 0.39 22.22
CA LYS A 86 6.19 -0.53 21.44
C LYS A 86 4.99 0.13 20.72
N ASN A 87 4.69 1.39 21.01
CA ASN A 87 3.62 2.18 20.40
C ASN A 87 4.15 3.33 19.55
N ALA A 88 5.46 3.34 19.24
CA ALA A 88 6.03 4.37 18.38
C ALA A 88 5.30 4.41 17.02
N PRO A 89 5.11 5.58 16.43
CA PRO A 89 4.52 5.72 15.10
C PRO A 89 5.15 4.80 14.06
N LYS A 90 6.46 4.63 14.12
CA LYS A 90 7.25 3.76 13.27
C LYS A 90 6.84 2.29 13.35
N GLU A 91 6.55 1.76 14.55
CA GLU A 91 6.07 0.38 14.72
C GLU A 91 4.66 0.21 14.15
N LYS A 92 3.79 1.21 14.33
CA LYS A 92 2.44 1.20 13.74
C LYS A 92 2.47 1.27 12.22
N ALA A 93 3.38 2.06 11.65
CA ALA A 93 3.58 2.12 10.20
C ALA A 93 4.05 0.77 9.66
N LEU A 94 5.02 0.13 10.33
CA LEU A 94 5.50 -1.20 10.00
C LEU A 94 4.38 -2.26 10.04
N GLU A 95 3.59 -2.26 11.11
CA GLU A 95 2.45 -3.18 11.28
C GLU A 95 1.38 -2.97 10.22
N THR A 96 1.02 -1.71 9.94
CA THR A 96 0.04 -1.35 8.91
C THR A 96 0.52 -1.77 7.53
N ALA A 97 1.77 -1.50 7.17
CA ALA A 97 2.33 -1.88 5.89
C ALA A 97 2.41 -3.41 5.73
N ALA A 98 2.78 -4.13 6.78
CA ALA A 98 2.79 -5.60 6.77
C ALA A 98 1.37 -6.18 6.60
N LEU A 99 0.37 -5.62 7.30
CA LEU A 99 -1.03 -6.01 7.16
C LEU A 99 -1.53 -5.84 5.72
N LEU A 100 -1.25 -4.67 5.11
CA LEU A 100 -1.63 -4.38 3.73
C LEU A 100 -0.89 -5.28 2.73
N THR A 101 0.39 -5.60 2.98
CA THR A 101 1.16 -6.54 2.17
C THR A 101 0.52 -7.94 2.21
N PHE A 102 0.14 -8.45 3.38
CA PHE A 102 -0.55 -9.74 3.49
C PHE A 102 -1.93 -9.71 2.85
N ALA A 103 -2.68 -8.61 3.00
CA ALA A 103 -3.99 -8.46 2.38
C ALA A 103 -3.89 -8.47 0.85
N GLY A 104 -2.95 -7.72 0.28
CA GLY A 104 -2.68 -7.71 -1.15
C GLY A 104 -2.24 -9.08 -1.68
N ALA A 105 -1.36 -9.78 -0.97
CA ALA A 105 -0.94 -11.13 -1.31
C ALA A 105 -2.13 -12.12 -1.29
N GLY A 106 -3.07 -11.96 -0.37
CA GLY A 106 -4.29 -12.78 -0.27
C GLY A 106 -5.24 -12.66 -1.45
N ILE A 107 -5.15 -11.56 -2.22
CA ILE A 107 -5.94 -11.34 -3.45
C ILE A 107 -5.09 -11.41 -4.71
N SER A 108 -3.93 -12.04 -4.64
CA SER A 108 -2.99 -12.21 -5.76
C SER A 108 -2.56 -10.91 -6.44
N SER A 109 -2.52 -9.80 -5.69
CA SER A 109 -2.04 -8.51 -6.20
C SER A 109 -0.53 -8.52 -6.41
N GLN A 110 -0.08 -7.74 -7.40
CA GLN A 110 1.34 -7.39 -7.51
C GLN A 110 1.67 -6.32 -6.46
N ILE A 111 2.62 -6.59 -5.58
CA ILE A 111 2.97 -5.70 -4.48
C ILE A 111 4.35 -5.10 -4.70
N GLY A 112 4.41 -3.77 -4.73
CA GLY A 112 5.64 -3.00 -4.71
C GLY A 112 5.72 -2.12 -3.47
N ALA A 113 6.92 -1.66 -3.14
CA ALA A 113 7.09 -0.74 -2.02
C ALA A 113 8.34 0.14 -2.19
N VAL A 114 8.31 1.31 -1.58
CA VAL A 114 9.47 2.15 -1.30
C VAL A 114 9.46 2.55 0.16
N PHE A 115 10.61 2.42 0.81
CA PHE A 115 10.82 2.89 2.18
C PHE A 115 11.68 4.15 2.14
N PHE A 116 11.49 5.08 3.06
CA PHE A 116 12.28 6.29 3.15
C PHE A 116 12.38 6.79 4.60
N ASP A 117 13.48 7.49 4.91
CA ASP A 117 13.85 7.93 6.25
C ASP A 117 14.53 9.30 6.29
N GLY A 118 14.26 10.15 5.32
CA GLY A 118 15.03 11.38 5.02
C GLY A 118 15.93 11.18 3.80
N GLU A 119 16.18 9.92 3.40
CA GLU A 119 16.73 9.51 2.13
C GLU A 119 15.84 8.43 1.53
N ARG A 120 15.96 8.20 0.23
CA ARG A 120 15.26 7.11 -0.43
C ARG A 120 15.94 5.79 -0.08
N GLY A 121 15.22 4.93 0.60
CA GLY A 121 15.63 3.59 0.96
C GLY A 121 15.36 2.54 -0.14
N PRO A 122 15.25 1.28 0.26
CA PRO A 122 14.99 0.17 -0.65
C PRO A 122 13.71 0.36 -1.46
N LEU A 123 13.80 -0.01 -2.74
CA LEU A 123 12.70 0.01 -3.69
C LEU A 123 12.42 -1.41 -4.16
N PHE A 124 11.18 -1.84 -4.02
CA PHE A 124 10.66 -3.12 -4.50
C PHE A 124 9.71 -2.88 -5.67
N MET A 125 10.04 -3.43 -6.84
CA MET A 125 9.15 -3.41 -7.99
C MET A 125 7.94 -4.33 -7.75
N PRO A 126 6.76 -4.02 -8.30
CA PRO A 126 5.56 -4.84 -8.11
C PRO A 126 5.74 -6.28 -8.59
N HIS A 127 5.56 -7.26 -7.70
CA HIS A 127 5.53 -8.69 -7.96
C HIS A 127 4.57 -9.41 -7.01
N SER A 128 4.07 -10.60 -7.40
CA SER A 128 3.08 -11.37 -6.63
C SER A 128 3.63 -12.67 -6.01
N ASN A 129 4.89 -13.06 -6.30
CA ASN A 129 5.41 -14.32 -5.78
C ASN A 129 5.75 -14.27 -4.28
N SER A 130 5.63 -15.40 -3.58
CA SER A 130 5.82 -15.50 -2.13
C SER A 130 7.25 -15.14 -1.67
N GLY A 131 8.26 -15.44 -2.49
CA GLY A 131 9.65 -15.08 -2.21
C GLY A 131 9.85 -13.56 -2.20
N HIS A 132 9.24 -12.85 -3.14
CA HIS A 132 9.23 -11.38 -3.19
C HIS A 132 8.55 -10.78 -1.95
N ILE A 133 7.37 -11.28 -1.59
CA ILE A 133 6.63 -10.81 -0.40
C ILE A 133 7.46 -11.00 0.86
N SER A 134 8.10 -12.17 1.02
CA SER A 134 8.95 -12.44 2.18
C SER A 134 10.19 -11.52 2.22
N ALA A 135 10.83 -11.28 1.08
CA ALA A 135 11.97 -10.37 0.96
C ALA A 135 11.58 -8.91 1.27
N LEU A 136 10.41 -8.47 0.77
CA LEU A 136 9.86 -7.14 1.04
C LEU A 136 9.61 -6.94 2.54
N LEU A 137 8.90 -7.87 3.19
CA LEU A 137 8.60 -7.80 4.61
C LEU A 137 9.86 -7.79 5.47
N LYS A 138 10.83 -8.66 5.17
CA LYS A 138 12.12 -8.69 5.86
C LYS A 138 12.89 -7.39 5.68
N SER A 139 12.99 -6.89 4.45
CA SER A 139 13.69 -5.63 4.17
C SER A 139 13.03 -4.44 4.86
N MET A 140 11.70 -4.41 4.94
CA MET A 140 10.95 -3.38 5.65
C MET A 140 11.26 -3.40 7.14
N GLU A 141 11.30 -4.59 7.75
CA GLU A 141 11.65 -4.77 9.17
C GLU A 141 13.09 -4.36 9.44
N ASP A 142 14.05 -4.82 8.61
CA ASP A 142 15.46 -4.48 8.73
C ASP A 142 15.70 -2.97 8.54
N PHE A 143 14.96 -2.33 7.62
CA PHE A 143 15.05 -0.89 7.40
C PHE A 143 14.47 -0.11 8.58
N ALA A 144 13.30 -0.50 9.08
CA ALA A 144 12.69 0.12 10.26
C ALA A 144 13.55 -0.03 11.54
N ALA A 145 14.32 -1.12 11.66
CA ALA A 145 15.18 -1.37 12.82
C ALA A 145 16.46 -0.53 12.84
N LYS A 146 16.86 0.07 11.71
CA LYS A 146 18.06 0.92 11.65
C LYS A 146 17.82 2.21 12.42
N ASN A 147 18.86 2.64 13.18
CA ASN A 147 18.89 3.97 13.74
C ASN A 147 19.27 4.95 12.62
N HIS A 148 18.29 5.64 12.09
CA HIS A 148 18.49 6.63 11.06
C HIS A 148 19.09 7.89 11.69
N ALA A 149 20.25 8.32 11.20
CA ALA A 149 20.85 9.59 11.62
C ALA A 149 19.90 10.74 11.25
N ALA A 150 19.79 11.73 12.12
CA ALA A 150 18.96 12.91 11.89
C ALA A 150 19.43 13.63 10.61
N LYS A 151 18.81 13.30 9.48
CA LYS A 151 18.97 14.04 8.22
C LYS A 151 17.79 14.97 8.06
N LYS A 152 18.07 16.21 7.68
CA LYS A 152 17.03 17.22 7.51
C LYS A 152 16.08 16.83 6.38
N GLY A 153 14.81 16.75 6.72
CA GLY A 153 13.70 16.61 5.78
C GLY A 153 13.25 15.16 5.53
N THR A 154 11.98 15.04 5.33
CA THR A 154 11.36 13.78 4.87
C THR A 154 11.34 13.80 3.34
N GLU A 155 11.91 12.80 2.71
CA GLU A 155 11.95 12.67 1.24
C GLU A 155 10.61 12.19 0.63
N LEU A 156 9.47 12.52 1.28
CA LEU A 156 8.13 12.15 0.81
C LEU A 156 7.89 12.56 -0.64
N ALA A 157 8.25 13.80 -0.98
CA ALA A 157 8.10 14.32 -2.33
C ALA A 157 8.96 13.56 -3.35
N SER A 158 10.15 13.09 -2.94
CA SER A 158 11.05 12.26 -3.73
C SER A 158 10.50 10.85 -3.92
N ALA A 159 9.98 10.26 -2.84
CA ALA A 159 9.32 8.95 -2.88
C ALA A 159 8.11 8.96 -3.84
N ILE A 160 7.23 9.96 -3.73
CA ILE A 160 6.08 10.14 -4.64
C ILE A 160 6.55 10.26 -6.10
N THR A 161 7.61 11.04 -6.36
CA THR A 161 8.17 11.20 -7.71
C THR A 161 8.74 9.89 -8.26
N ALA A 162 9.39 9.09 -7.41
CA ALA A 162 9.91 7.79 -7.81
C ALA A 162 8.77 6.84 -8.21
N VAL A 163 7.71 6.79 -7.41
CA VAL A 163 6.53 5.95 -7.67
C VAL A 163 5.85 6.33 -8.97
N SER A 164 5.63 7.63 -9.24
CA SER A 164 5.05 8.12 -10.50
C SER A 164 5.85 7.72 -11.75
N LYS A 165 7.17 7.48 -11.61
CA LYS A 165 8.02 7.03 -12.72
C LYS A 165 7.99 5.52 -12.93
N ILE A 166 7.69 4.75 -11.88
CA ILE A 166 7.69 3.29 -11.87
C ILE A 166 6.37 2.74 -12.36
N LEU A 167 5.27 3.29 -11.83
CA LEU A 167 3.94 2.81 -12.14
C LEU A 167 3.47 3.38 -13.48
N ARG A 168 3.32 2.48 -14.47
CA ARG A 168 2.87 2.83 -15.83
C ARG A 168 1.36 2.62 -16.02
N GLN A 169 0.75 1.81 -15.17
CA GLN A 169 -0.67 1.50 -15.20
C GLN A 169 -1.34 2.01 -13.93
N ARG A 170 -2.64 2.29 -14.01
CA ARG A 170 -3.41 2.69 -12.84
C ARG A 170 -3.26 1.64 -11.73
N SER A 171 -2.83 2.08 -10.58
CA SER A 171 -2.47 1.24 -9.45
C SER A 171 -3.02 1.85 -8.16
N MET A 172 -3.18 1.05 -7.13
CA MET A 172 -3.49 1.54 -5.79
C MET A 172 -2.18 1.89 -5.09
N VAL A 173 -2.01 3.16 -4.73
CA VAL A 173 -0.83 3.66 -4.01
C VAL A 173 -1.24 4.04 -2.60
N ILE A 174 -0.62 3.42 -1.60
CA ILE A 174 -0.87 3.72 -0.19
C ILE A 174 0.37 4.37 0.41
N ILE A 175 0.21 5.59 0.91
CA ILE A 175 1.27 6.37 1.54
C ILE A 175 1.03 6.34 3.05
N ILE A 176 2.01 5.86 3.82
CA ILE A 176 1.96 5.74 5.27
C ILE A 176 3.04 6.67 5.85
N SER A 177 2.63 7.75 6.51
CA SER A 177 3.53 8.78 7.07
C SER A 177 2.80 9.57 8.17
N ASP A 178 3.50 10.38 8.93
CA ASP A 178 2.90 11.40 9.81
C ASP A 178 2.54 12.69 9.04
N PHE A 179 3.05 12.83 7.81
CA PHE A 179 2.84 13.99 6.92
C PHE A 179 3.27 15.33 7.54
N LYS A 180 4.31 15.32 8.38
CA LYS A 180 4.87 16.53 9.02
C LYS A 180 5.90 17.25 8.13
N VAL A 181 5.74 17.17 6.82
CA VAL A 181 6.62 17.76 5.82
C VAL A 181 5.78 18.55 4.81
N GLU A 182 6.36 19.62 4.27
CA GLU A 182 5.71 20.50 3.28
C GLU A 182 6.23 20.21 1.86
N GLY A 183 5.50 20.69 0.86
CA GLY A 183 5.94 20.72 -0.54
C GLY A 183 5.74 19.42 -1.33
N PHE A 184 4.99 18.45 -0.80
CA PHE A 184 4.64 17.21 -1.51
C PHE A 184 3.29 17.27 -2.24
N GLU A 185 2.44 18.25 -1.93
CA GLU A 185 1.03 18.33 -2.33
C GLU A 185 0.84 18.32 -3.85
N LYS A 186 1.65 19.11 -4.57
CA LYS A 186 1.60 19.16 -6.04
C LYS A 186 1.95 17.81 -6.67
N LYS A 187 2.96 17.12 -6.11
CA LYS A 187 3.38 15.79 -6.60
C LYS A 187 2.36 14.73 -6.24
N LEU A 188 1.73 14.84 -5.07
CA LEU A 188 0.63 13.99 -4.67
C LEU A 188 -0.58 14.15 -5.60
N GLY A 189 -0.94 15.38 -5.96
CA GLY A 189 -2.01 15.66 -6.91
C GLY A 189 -1.74 15.05 -8.30
N LEU A 190 -0.49 15.13 -8.78
CA LEU A 190 -0.10 14.50 -10.04
C LEU A 190 -0.17 12.96 -9.96
N LEU A 191 0.25 12.36 -8.85
CA LEU A 191 0.14 10.91 -8.63
C LEU A 191 -1.33 10.48 -8.60
N ALA A 192 -2.19 11.22 -7.90
CA ALA A 192 -3.61 10.92 -7.78
C ALA A 192 -4.39 11.09 -9.10
N ALA A 193 -3.88 11.87 -10.05
CA ALA A 193 -4.48 11.96 -11.38
C ALA A 193 -4.35 10.65 -12.19
N GLY A 194 -3.31 9.85 -11.93
CA GLY A 194 -3.04 8.59 -12.65
C GLY A 194 -3.32 7.32 -11.85
N HIS A 195 -3.45 7.41 -10.53
CA HIS A 195 -3.52 6.27 -9.61
C HIS A 195 -4.57 6.50 -8.52
N ASP A 196 -5.03 5.41 -7.89
CA ASP A 196 -5.89 5.47 -6.72
C ASP A 196 -5.02 5.65 -5.48
N VAL A 197 -5.00 6.86 -4.90
CA VAL A 197 -4.09 7.19 -3.80
C VAL A 197 -4.82 7.22 -2.47
N ILE A 198 -4.29 6.50 -1.50
CA ILE A 198 -4.76 6.48 -0.10
C ILE A 198 -3.61 6.98 0.79
N CYS A 199 -3.89 8.00 1.60
CA CYS A 199 -2.96 8.53 2.59
C CYS A 199 -3.37 8.03 3.98
N ILE A 200 -2.49 7.27 4.64
CA ILE A 200 -2.68 6.81 6.03
C ILE A 200 -1.78 7.64 6.93
N ARG A 201 -2.39 8.52 7.70
CA ARG A 201 -1.66 9.31 8.68
C ARG A 201 -1.48 8.56 9.98
N ILE A 202 -0.23 8.39 10.39
CA ILE A 202 0.12 7.83 11.70
C ILE A 202 0.27 8.98 12.70
N ILE A 203 -0.45 8.89 13.81
CA ILE A 203 -0.43 9.90 14.87
C ILE A 203 0.23 9.28 16.10
N GLY A 204 1.31 9.89 16.58
CA GLY A 204 1.99 9.53 17.82
C GLY A 204 1.24 9.97 19.07
N ALA A 205 1.63 9.46 20.22
CA ALA A 205 1.06 9.87 21.50
C ALA A 205 1.33 11.35 21.79
N LEU A 206 2.55 11.82 21.51
CA LEU A 206 2.95 13.20 21.68
C LEU A 206 2.25 14.19 20.73
N ASP A 207 1.65 13.70 19.65
CA ASP A 207 0.84 14.52 18.74
C ASP A 207 -0.56 14.78 19.28
N ARG A 208 -1.00 14.00 20.28
CA ARG A 208 -2.32 14.13 20.91
C ARG A 208 -2.26 14.90 22.21
N GLU A 209 -1.28 14.59 23.05
CA GLU A 209 -1.16 15.14 24.38
C GLU A 209 0.32 15.40 24.69
N LEU A 210 0.64 16.63 25.16
CA LEU A 210 1.97 16.90 25.68
C LEU A 210 2.12 16.19 27.03
N PRO A 211 3.29 15.55 27.30
CA PRO A 211 3.53 14.93 28.60
C PRO A 211 3.44 15.98 29.70
N ALA A 212 2.85 15.60 30.84
CA ALA A 212 2.80 16.44 32.04
C ALA A 212 4.19 16.58 32.69
N ALA A 213 5.12 17.18 31.96
CA ALA A 213 6.50 17.43 32.37
C ALA A 213 6.72 18.94 32.51
N GLY A 214 7.43 19.37 33.56
CA GLY A 214 7.59 20.79 33.91
C GLY A 214 8.13 21.64 32.75
N ALA A 215 9.42 21.60 32.44
CA ALA A 215 10.00 22.30 31.29
C ALA A 215 10.35 21.34 30.16
N LEU A 216 9.74 21.55 29.00
CA LEU A 216 10.05 20.80 27.78
C LEU A 216 10.96 21.63 26.89
N ARG A 217 12.07 21.07 26.46
CA ARG A 217 12.95 21.71 25.47
C ARG A 217 12.66 21.04 24.11
N PHE A 218 12.02 21.78 23.22
CA PHE A 218 11.82 21.34 21.83
C PHE A 218 13.10 21.62 21.03
N ARG A 219 13.51 20.64 20.23
CA ARG A 219 14.57 20.79 19.25
C ARG A 219 13.94 20.49 17.88
N ASP A 220 14.12 21.42 16.97
CA ASP A 220 13.73 21.19 15.56
C ASP A 220 14.60 20.08 14.98
N MET A 221 13.96 19.13 14.26
CA MET A 221 14.60 17.93 13.72
C MET A 221 15.00 18.12 12.25
#